data_0468a7687cd8b43897165fafe9996303
#
_entry.id   0468a7687cd8b43897165fafe9996303
#
_cell.length_a   1.000
_cell.length_b   1.000
_cell.length_c   1.000
_cell.angle_alpha   90.00
_cell.angle_beta   90.00
_cell.angle_gamma   90.00
#
_symmetry.space_group_name_H-M   'P 1'
#
loop_
_entity.id
_entity.type
_entity.pdbx_description
1 polymer ?
#
loop_
_entity_poly.entity_id
_entity_poly.type
_entity_poly.pdbx_seq_one_letter_code
_entity_poly.pdbx_strand_id
1 'polypeptide(L)'
;KKTVTPVVANKKSTLYYVDFSNSAMQLGGSAFAQSINYLGTEAPQIASPEYFANAFNAVQDLVDNDLLLAAHDVSAGGVITTLLEMTFANVNGGLNVDLSELNAKDLETALFSENPAIVVQVVNNKCKAVERILAECGVKFIAIGEPTAERAVIVNYNGEEYLFGIDYLRDLWFKS
;
A
#
# COMPACT_ATOMS: atom_id res chain seq x y z
N LYS A 1 -12.19 19.65 8.79
CA LYS A 1 -11.86 18.24 8.49
C LYS A 1 -10.62 18.26 7.61
N LYS A 2 -9.52 17.66 8.08
CA LYS A 2 -8.28 17.57 7.30
C LYS A 2 -8.42 16.45 6.28
N THR A 3 -7.74 16.59 5.16
CA THR A 3 -7.65 15.58 4.10
C THR A 3 -6.19 15.39 3.71
N VAL A 4 -5.85 14.23 3.22
CA VAL A 4 -4.54 13.88 2.66
C VAL A 4 -4.71 13.53 1.18
N THR A 5 -3.72 13.87 0.37
CA THR A 5 -3.73 13.54 -1.07
C THR A 5 -3.39 12.06 -1.29
N PRO A 6 -3.96 11.38 -2.29
CA PRO A 6 -3.52 10.05 -2.67
C PRO A 6 -2.21 10.05 -3.50
N VAL A 7 -1.77 11.22 -3.98
CA VAL A 7 -0.61 11.33 -4.88
C VAL A 7 0.68 11.43 -4.09
N VAL A 8 1.63 10.54 -4.39
CA VAL A 8 2.95 10.53 -3.76
C VAL A 8 3.72 11.82 -4.04
N ALA A 9 4.36 12.37 -3.02
CA ALA A 9 5.23 13.55 -3.14
C ALA A 9 6.68 13.12 -3.41
N ASN A 10 7.38 13.84 -4.33
CA ASN A 10 8.80 13.64 -4.60
C ASN A 10 9.67 14.26 -3.50
N LYS A 11 9.63 13.68 -2.32
CA LYS A 11 10.38 14.11 -1.13
C LYS A 11 11.06 12.93 -0.48
N LYS A 12 12.17 13.18 0.23
CA LYS A 12 12.80 12.18 1.11
C LYS A 12 11.79 11.73 2.16
N SER A 13 11.29 10.54 2.01
CA SER A 13 10.17 9.99 2.77
C SER A 13 10.16 8.48 2.71
N THR A 14 9.40 7.87 3.60
CA THR A 14 9.20 6.42 3.68
C THR A 14 7.73 6.12 3.41
N LEU A 15 7.48 5.04 2.65
CA LEU A 15 6.15 4.47 2.51
C LEU A 15 5.95 3.35 3.52
N TYR A 16 4.79 3.35 4.16
CA TYR A 16 4.37 2.29 5.07
C TYR A 16 3.11 1.63 4.55
N TYR A 17 3.10 0.31 4.59
CA TYR A 17 1.88 -0.50 4.50
C TYR A 17 1.32 -0.63 5.91
N VAL A 18 0.11 -0.14 6.14
CA VAL A 18 -0.60 -0.21 7.43
C VAL A 18 -1.73 -1.22 7.29
N ASP A 19 -1.62 -2.34 8.00
CA ASP A 19 -2.57 -3.46 7.93
C ASP A 19 -3.83 -3.17 8.74
N PHE A 20 -4.98 -3.28 8.11
CA PHE A 20 -6.30 -3.17 8.76
C PHE A 20 -6.96 -4.53 8.96
N SER A 21 -6.42 -5.58 8.35
CA SER A 21 -7.01 -6.91 8.39
C SER A 21 -6.59 -7.76 9.59
N ASN A 22 -5.34 -7.62 10.01
CA ASN A 22 -4.65 -8.49 10.98
C ASN A 22 -4.77 -9.98 10.62
N SER A 23 -4.79 -10.30 9.34
CA SER A 23 -4.94 -11.66 8.81
C SER A 23 -3.92 -11.95 7.72
N ALA A 24 -3.76 -13.22 7.35
CA ALA A 24 -2.97 -13.60 6.19
C ALA A 24 -3.56 -13.00 4.91
N MET A 25 -2.70 -12.60 3.97
CA MET A 25 -3.13 -12.10 2.67
C MET A 25 -3.71 -13.23 1.83
N GLN A 26 -4.83 -12.97 1.15
CA GLN A 26 -5.58 -13.95 0.37
C GLN A 26 -6.00 -13.37 -0.97
N LEU A 27 -6.06 -14.22 -2.02
CA LEU A 27 -6.43 -13.81 -3.38
C LEU A 27 -7.87 -14.11 -3.77
N GLY A 28 -8.59 -14.91 -2.96
CA GLY A 28 -9.94 -15.33 -3.32
C GLY A 28 -10.89 -14.13 -3.48
N GLY A 29 -11.60 -14.12 -4.61
CA GLY A 29 -12.51 -13.03 -4.97
C GLY A 29 -11.87 -11.74 -5.47
N SER A 30 -10.52 -11.63 -5.46
CA SER A 30 -9.81 -10.43 -5.94
C SER A 30 -10.03 -10.19 -7.44
N ALA A 31 -9.82 -8.96 -7.89
CA ALA A 31 -9.85 -8.60 -9.31
C ALA A 31 -8.83 -9.44 -10.12
N PHE A 32 -7.64 -9.72 -9.54
CA PHE A 32 -6.67 -10.60 -10.14
C PHE A 32 -7.22 -12.02 -10.35
N ALA A 33 -7.79 -12.64 -9.31
CA ALA A 33 -8.37 -13.98 -9.39
C ALA A 33 -9.49 -14.04 -10.45
N GLN A 34 -10.33 -13.02 -10.51
CA GLN A 34 -11.39 -12.89 -11.51
C GLN A 34 -10.82 -12.76 -12.93
N SER A 35 -9.74 -12.00 -13.13
CA SER A 35 -9.12 -11.78 -14.45
C SER A 35 -8.56 -13.07 -15.08
N ILE A 36 -8.14 -14.03 -14.24
CA ILE A 36 -7.66 -15.35 -14.69
C ILE A 36 -8.73 -16.45 -14.60
N ASN A 37 -10.01 -16.08 -14.40
CA ASN A 37 -11.15 -17.00 -14.22
C ASN A 37 -10.96 -18.03 -13.09
N TYR A 38 -10.27 -17.67 -12.02
CA TYR A 38 -10.05 -18.50 -10.85
C TYR A 38 -10.42 -17.72 -9.59
N LEU A 39 -11.63 -17.95 -9.06
CA LEU A 39 -12.13 -17.19 -7.90
C LEU A 39 -11.41 -17.50 -6.59
N GLY A 40 -10.78 -18.68 -6.48
CA GLY A 40 -10.18 -19.15 -5.24
C GLY A 40 -11.22 -19.51 -4.16
N THR A 41 -10.74 -20.05 -3.04
CA THR A 41 -11.60 -20.50 -1.93
C THR A 41 -11.47 -19.63 -0.69
N GLU A 42 -10.39 -18.84 -0.58
CA GLU A 42 -10.07 -18.06 0.62
C GLU A 42 -10.01 -16.57 0.27
N ALA A 43 -11.02 -15.84 0.69
CA ALA A 43 -11.09 -14.39 0.54
C ALA A 43 -10.39 -13.66 1.69
N PRO A 44 -9.92 -12.41 1.47
CA PRO A 44 -9.45 -11.54 2.53
C PRO A 44 -10.46 -11.43 3.68
N GLN A 45 -9.96 -11.44 4.91
CA GLN A 45 -10.78 -11.36 6.11
C GLN A 45 -10.26 -10.27 7.05
N ILE A 46 -11.15 -9.76 7.89
CA ILE A 46 -10.81 -8.91 9.03
C ILE A 46 -10.84 -9.80 10.26
N ALA A 47 -9.69 -9.96 10.94
CA ALA A 47 -9.58 -10.84 12.10
C ALA A 47 -10.45 -10.35 13.28
N SER A 48 -10.57 -9.03 13.43
CA SER A 48 -11.33 -8.41 14.52
C SER A 48 -11.86 -7.04 14.13
N PRO A 49 -13.16 -6.77 14.32
CA PRO A 49 -13.72 -5.42 14.15
C PRO A 49 -13.05 -4.36 15.04
N GLU A 50 -12.63 -4.75 16.25
CA GLU A 50 -11.93 -3.87 17.18
C GLU A 50 -10.55 -3.47 16.63
N TYR A 51 -9.79 -4.43 16.10
CA TYR A 51 -8.50 -4.15 15.47
C TYR A 51 -8.67 -3.21 14.28
N PHE A 52 -9.66 -3.46 13.42
CA PHE A 52 -9.97 -2.57 12.28
C PHE A 52 -10.29 -1.15 12.74
N ALA A 53 -11.11 -1.00 13.78
CA ALA A 53 -11.45 0.31 14.34
C ALA A 53 -10.21 1.03 14.91
N ASN A 54 -9.32 0.30 15.60
CA ASN A 54 -8.06 0.86 16.11
C ASN A 54 -7.16 1.33 14.97
N ALA A 55 -7.01 0.54 13.91
CA ALA A 55 -6.22 0.91 12.73
C ALA A 55 -6.81 2.15 12.05
N PHE A 56 -8.12 2.20 11.87
CA PHE A 56 -8.82 3.36 11.31
C PHE A 56 -8.59 4.63 12.14
N ASN A 57 -8.77 4.54 13.46
CA ASN A 57 -8.58 5.68 14.36
C ASN A 57 -7.12 6.14 14.37
N ALA A 58 -6.15 5.22 14.40
CA ALA A 58 -4.74 5.56 14.34
C ALA A 58 -4.40 6.34 13.07
N VAL A 59 -4.91 5.91 11.90
CA VAL A 59 -4.68 6.65 10.64
C VAL A 59 -5.38 8.02 10.66
N GLN A 60 -6.58 8.14 11.23
CA GLN A 60 -7.23 9.44 11.41
C GLN A 60 -6.38 10.38 12.29
N ASP A 61 -5.80 9.87 13.36
CA ASP A 61 -4.89 10.64 14.22
C ASP A 61 -3.64 11.11 13.46
N LEU A 62 -3.08 10.27 12.57
CA LEU A 62 -1.97 10.67 11.70
C LEU A 62 -2.37 11.81 10.76
N VAL A 63 -3.57 11.76 10.17
CA VAL A 63 -4.10 12.82 9.29
C VAL A 63 -4.34 14.10 10.07
N ASP A 64 -4.99 14.02 11.24
CA ASP A 64 -5.34 15.18 12.05
C ASP A 64 -4.10 15.91 12.62
N ASN A 65 -2.99 15.18 12.79
CA ASN A 65 -1.71 15.75 13.23
C ASN A 65 -0.76 16.14 12.09
N ASP A 66 -1.23 16.15 10.82
CA ASP A 66 -0.42 16.50 9.63
C ASP A 66 0.87 15.69 9.51
N LEU A 67 0.81 14.39 9.83
CA LEU A 67 1.97 13.51 9.81
C LEU A 67 2.20 12.85 8.45
N LEU A 68 1.19 12.83 7.58
CA LEU A 68 1.20 12.17 6.29
C LEU A 68 1.43 13.15 5.13
N LEU A 69 2.24 12.76 4.16
CA LEU A 69 2.39 13.45 2.88
C LEU A 69 1.34 12.99 1.86
N ALA A 70 1.09 11.67 1.84
CA ALA A 70 0.09 11.04 1.00
C ALA A 70 -0.47 9.81 1.69
N ALA A 71 -1.68 9.37 1.30
CA ALA A 71 -2.28 8.13 1.75
C ALA A 71 -3.26 7.61 0.69
N HIS A 72 -3.28 6.30 0.48
CA HIS A 72 -4.18 5.62 -0.45
C HIS A 72 -4.57 4.25 0.10
N ASP A 73 -5.84 3.92 0.06
CA ASP A 73 -6.33 2.61 0.47
C ASP A 73 -5.91 1.49 -0.49
N VAL A 74 -5.73 0.30 0.05
CA VAL A 74 -5.57 -0.92 -0.77
C VAL A 74 -6.97 -1.46 -1.05
N SER A 75 -7.32 -1.46 -2.33
CA SER A 75 -8.64 -1.87 -2.82
C SER A 75 -8.51 -2.85 -3.99
N ALA A 76 -9.43 -2.80 -4.97
CA ALA A 76 -9.40 -3.67 -6.13
C ALA A 76 -8.05 -3.63 -6.87
N GLY A 77 -7.47 -4.79 -7.12
CA GLY A 77 -6.15 -4.94 -7.74
C GLY A 77 -4.97 -4.95 -6.78
N GLY A 78 -5.21 -4.80 -5.47
CA GLY A 78 -4.21 -4.98 -4.43
C GLY A 78 -3.17 -3.86 -4.32
N VAL A 79 -2.09 -4.14 -3.60
CA VAL A 79 -1.06 -3.15 -3.27
C VAL A 79 -0.35 -2.59 -4.50
N ILE A 80 -0.14 -3.41 -5.54
CA ILE A 80 0.52 -2.91 -6.77
C ILE A 80 -0.33 -1.85 -7.47
N THR A 81 -1.65 -2.03 -7.54
CA THR A 81 -2.57 -1.04 -8.11
C THR A 81 -2.53 0.24 -7.29
N THR A 82 -2.61 0.16 -5.97
CA THR A 82 -2.48 1.30 -5.06
C THR A 82 -1.20 2.10 -5.30
N LEU A 83 -0.04 1.42 -5.39
CA LEU A 83 1.26 2.07 -5.65
C LEU A 83 1.30 2.75 -7.01
N LEU A 84 0.73 2.14 -8.05
CA LEU A 84 0.63 2.72 -9.39
C LEU A 84 -0.28 3.96 -9.37
N GLU A 85 -1.46 3.88 -8.77
CA GLU A 85 -2.40 5.00 -8.67
C GLU A 85 -1.82 6.19 -7.91
N MET A 86 -1.06 5.93 -6.85
CA MET A 86 -0.32 6.97 -6.11
C MET A 86 0.71 7.71 -6.99
N THR A 87 1.17 7.11 -8.09
CA THR A 87 2.17 7.67 -9.01
C THR A 87 1.59 8.21 -10.32
N PHE A 88 0.37 7.86 -10.71
CA PHE A 88 -0.20 8.22 -12.01
C PHE A 88 -0.31 9.73 -12.24
N ALA A 89 -0.70 10.48 -11.23
CA ALA A 89 -0.82 11.94 -11.30
C ALA A 89 0.51 12.67 -11.07
N ASN A 90 1.54 11.98 -10.56
CA ASN A 90 2.87 12.53 -10.42
C ASN A 90 3.64 12.33 -11.74
N VAL A 91 4.06 13.40 -12.39
CA VAL A 91 4.74 13.33 -13.69
C VAL A 91 6.22 12.97 -13.60
N ASN A 92 6.81 12.98 -12.41
CA ASN A 92 8.23 12.73 -12.18
C ASN A 92 8.46 11.65 -11.13
N GLY A 93 9.40 10.74 -11.40
CA GLY A 93 9.81 9.70 -10.47
C GLY A 93 8.79 8.56 -10.35
N GLY A 94 9.08 7.67 -9.45
CA GLY A 94 8.30 6.48 -9.13
C GLY A 94 8.58 6.02 -7.70
N LEU A 95 8.51 4.72 -7.48
CA LEU A 95 8.68 4.10 -6.17
C LEU A 95 9.63 2.92 -6.24
N ASN A 96 10.44 2.73 -5.20
CA ASN A 96 11.18 1.50 -4.96
C ASN A 96 10.70 0.91 -3.64
N VAL A 97 10.08 -0.27 -3.69
CA VAL A 97 9.47 -0.93 -2.53
C VAL A 97 9.97 -2.36 -2.38
N ASP A 98 9.98 -2.84 -1.14
CA ASP A 98 10.22 -4.23 -0.79
C ASP A 98 8.97 -4.77 -0.08
N LEU A 99 8.36 -5.79 -0.66
CA LEU A 99 7.14 -6.43 -0.17
C LEU A 99 7.41 -7.77 0.52
N SER A 100 8.68 -8.15 0.72
CA SER A 100 9.08 -9.45 1.29
C SER A 100 8.54 -9.67 2.72
N GLU A 101 8.33 -8.61 3.50
CA GLU A 101 7.82 -8.70 4.87
C GLU A 101 6.28 -8.74 4.97
N LEU A 102 5.56 -8.59 3.86
CA LEU A 102 4.12 -8.77 3.88
C LEU A 102 3.75 -10.23 4.21
N ASN A 103 2.66 -10.41 4.94
CA ASN A 103 2.16 -11.75 5.33
C ASN A 103 1.52 -12.48 4.14
N ALA A 104 2.28 -12.63 3.05
CA ALA A 104 1.88 -13.23 1.80
C ALA A 104 2.69 -14.52 1.57
N LYS A 105 2.05 -15.52 0.98
CA LYS A 105 2.69 -16.83 0.68
C LYS A 105 3.58 -16.80 -0.58
N ASP A 106 3.32 -15.89 -1.50
CA ASP A 106 3.97 -15.72 -2.80
C ASP A 106 3.85 -14.28 -3.31
N LEU A 107 4.56 -13.97 -4.39
CA LEU A 107 4.58 -12.64 -5.00
C LEU A 107 3.19 -12.19 -5.46
N GLU A 108 2.42 -13.08 -6.10
CA GLU A 108 1.09 -12.77 -6.61
C GLU A 108 0.17 -12.37 -5.44
N THR A 109 0.26 -13.07 -4.33
CA THR A 109 -0.49 -12.73 -3.12
C THR A 109 -0.04 -11.38 -2.55
N ALA A 110 1.26 -11.11 -2.52
CA ALA A 110 1.80 -9.82 -2.04
C ALA A 110 1.34 -8.64 -2.91
N LEU A 111 1.29 -8.82 -4.24
CA LEU A 111 0.91 -7.78 -5.19
C LEU A 111 -0.60 -7.54 -5.24
N PHE A 112 -1.39 -8.61 -5.31
CA PHE A 112 -2.79 -8.58 -5.76
C PHE A 112 -3.82 -8.91 -4.68
N SER A 113 -3.38 -9.21 -3.44
CA SER A 113 -4.33 -9.38 -2.34
C SER A 113 -5.04 -8.06 -2.02
N GLU A 114 -6.35 -8.15 -1.82
CA GLU A 114 -7.22 -7.02 -1.49
C GLU A 114 -7.56 -7.01 0.02
N ASN A 115 -6.62 -7.47 0.86
CA ASN A 115 -6.75 -7.33 2.30
C ASN A 115 -6.87 -5.85 2.66
N PRO A 116 -7.83 -5.47 3.54
CA PRO A 116 -7.98 -4.09 3.97
C PRO A 116 -6.67 -3.52 4.55
N ALA A 117 -6.17 -2.48 3.93
CA ALA A 117 -4.94 -1.80 4.32
C ALA A 117 -4.90 -0.38 3.75
N ILE A 118 -3.92 0.40 4.15
CA ILE A 118 -3.63 1.71 3.56
C ILE A 118 -2.12 1.85 3.36
N VAL A 119 -1.72 2.42 2.22
CA VAL A 119 -0.34 2.86 2.02
C VAL A 119 -0.24 4.33 2.38
N VAL A 120 0.68 4.68 3.27
CA VAL A 120 0.91 6.05 3.70
C VAL A 120 2.34 6.48 3.40
N GLN A 121 2.52 7.74 3.01
CA GLN A 121 3.83 8.36 2.82
C GLN A 121 4.12 9.31 3.96
N VAL A 122 5.29 9.17 4.57
CA VAL A 122 5.73 9.94 5.73
C VAL A 122 7.10 10.55 5.48
N VAL A 123 7.25 11.86 5.70
CA VAL A 123 8.57 12.50 5.61
C VAL A 123 9.51 11.92 6.68
N ASN A 124 10.78 11.68 6.33
CA ASN A 124 11.70 10.88 7.17
C ASN A 124 11.84 11.36 8.61
N ASN A 125 11.80 12.67 8.86
CA ASN A 125 11.90 13.22 10.21
C ASN A 125 10.65 12.98 11.08
N LYS A 126 9.53 12.53 10.51
CA LYS A 126 8.28 12.19 11.21
C LYS A 126 8.06 10.68 11.39
N CYS A 127 8.88 9.83 10.75
CA CYS A 127 8.69 8.37 10.78
C CYS A 127 8.58 7.81 12.21
N LYS A 128 9.51 8.19 13.12
CA LYS A 128 9.45 7.73 14.51
C LYS A 128 8.17 8.10 15.26
N ALA A 129 7.59 9.25 14.96
CA ALA A 129 6.33 9.66 15.57
C ALA A 129 5.16 8.81 15.04
N VAL A 130 5.14 8.55 13.72
CA VAL A 130 4.14 7.69 13.08
C VAL A 130 4.23 6.26 13.60
N GLU A 131 5.42 5.67 13.59
CA GLU A 131 5.67 4.30 14.10
C GLU A 131 5.21 4.15 15.55
N ARG A 132 5.52 5.15 16.41
CA ARG A 132 5.07 5.14 17.79
C ARG A 132 3.54 5.14 17.91
N ILE A 133 2.84 6.01 17.19
CA ILE A 133 1.37 6.10 17.24
C ILE A 133 0.75 4.77 16.79
N LEU A 134 1.20 4.20 15.67
CA LEU A 134 0.70 2.92 15.18
C LEU A 134 0.95 1.79 16.19
N ALA A 135 2.15 1.73 16.78
CA ALA A 135 2.51 0.72 17.77
C ALA A 135 1.69 0.86 19.07
N GLU A 136 1.50 2.08 19.58
CA GLU A 136 0.66 2.36 20.77
C GLU A 136 -0.80 1.96 20.55
N CYS A 137 -1.30 2.08 19.32
CA CYS A 137 -2.64 1.60 18.94
C CYS A 137 -2.71 0.10 18.64
N GLY A 138 -1.59 -0.63 18.73
CA GLY A 138 -1.51 -2.07 18.43
C GLY A 138 -1.71 -2.40 16.95
N VAL A 139 -1.44 -1.45 16.05
CA VAL A 139 -1.65 -1.59 14.60
C VAL A 139 -0.37 -2.10 13.95
N LYS A 140 -0.48 -3.12 13.11
CA LYS A 140 0.64 -3.66 12.33
C LYS A 140 0.95 -2.75 11.15
N PHE A 141 2.22 -2.49 10.95
CA PHE A 141 2.73 -1.71 9.83
C PHE A 141 4.11 -2.20 9.39
N ILE A 142 4.44 -1.97 8.14
CA ILE A 142 5.72 -2.34 7.53
C ILE A 142 6.21 -1.14 6.72
N ALA A 143 7.47 -0.73 6.91
CA ALA A 143 8.14 0.23 6.04
C ALA A 143 8.46 -0.49 4.72
N ILE A 144 7.76 -0.16 3.65
CA ILE A 144 7.86 -0.90 2.38
C ILE A 144 8.78 -0.23 1.37
N GLY A 145 9.17 1.03 1.53
CA GLY A 145 10.08 1.65 0.57
C GLY A 145 10.03 3.17 0.53
N GLU A 146 10.46 3.74 -0.58
CA GLU A 146 10.64 5.17 -0.76
C GLU A 146 10.42 5.63 -2.21
N PRO A 147 10.18 6.93 -2.45
CA PRO A 147 10.17 7.50 -3.79
C PRO A 147 11.55 7.42 -4.46
N THR A 148 11.56 7.19 -5.77
CA THR A 148 12.77 7.17 -6.61
C THR A 148 12.64 8.15 -7.78
N ALA A 149 13.78 8.50 -8.40
CA ALA A 149 13.81 9.32 -9.62
C ALA A 149 13.39 8.52 -10.87
N GLU A 150 13.48 7.20 -10.84
CA GLU A 150 13.09 6.32 -11.94
C GLU A 150 11.56 6.33 -12.12
N ARG A 151 11.10 6.42 -13.39
CA ARG A 151 9.67 6.45 -13.72
C ARG A 151 9.06 5.05 -13.78
N ALA A 152 9.19 4.32 -12.67
CA ALA A 152 8.66 2.96 -12.50
C ALA A 152 8.25 2.72 -11.04
N VAL A 153 7.37 1.76 -10.81
CA VAL A 153 7.25 1.10 -9.52
C VAL A 153 8.15 -0.13 -9.57
N ILE A 154 9.22 -0.09 -8.80
CA ILE A 154 10.18 -1.19 -8.64
C ILE A 154 9.78 -1.96 -7.39
N VAL A 155 9.45 -3.22 -7.55
CA VAL A 155 9.08 -4.12 -6.45
C VAL A 155 10.17 -5.13 -6.23
N ASN A 156 10.73 -5.16 -5.02
CA ASN A 156 11.60 -6.23 -4.56
C ASN A 156 10.76 -7.24 -3.77
N TYR A 157 10.99 -8.52 -4.03
CA TYR A 157 10.33 -9.60 -3.29
C TYR A 157 11.28 -10.81 -3.19
N ASN A 158 11.66 -11.16 -1.96
CA ASN A 158 12.59 -12.29 -1.68
C ASN A 158 13.89 -12.26 -2.49
N GLY A 159 14.43 -11.04 -2.74
CA GLY A 159 15.69 -10.83 -3.45
C GLY A 159 15.56 -10.78 -4.97
N GLU A 160 14.37 -10.87 -5.52
CA GLU A 160 14.08 -10.65 -6.94
C GLU A 160 13.46 -9.28 -7.16
N GLU A 161 13.76 -8.64 -8.28
CA GLU A 161 13.29 -7.31 -8.66
C GLU A 161 12.32 -7.38 -9.83
N TYR A 162 11.19 -6.68 -9.71
CA TYR A 162 10.14 -6.58 -10.72
C TYR A 162 9.86 -5.11 -11.03
N LEU A 163 9.82 -4.75 -12.32
CA LEU A 163 9.67 -3.38 -12.77
C LEU A 163 8.32 -3.18 -13.47
N PHE A 164 7.55 -2.21 -12.97
CA PHE A 164 6.25 -1.80 -13.50
C PHE A 164 6.35 -0.37 -14.08
N GLY A 165 6.33 -0.25 -15.41
CA GLY A 165 6.42 1.04 -16.10
C GLY A 165 5.16 1.88 -15.91
N ILE A 166 5.27 3.00 -15.18
CA ILE A 166 4.12 3.81 -14.74
C ILE A 166 3.35 4.37 -15.94
N ASP A 167 4.02 5.01 -16.88
CA ASP A 167 3.34 5.69 -17.99
C ASP A 167 2.64 4.70 -18.93
N TYR A 168 3.26 3.54 -19.18
CA TYR A 168 2.64 2.48 -19.97
C TYR A 168 1.37 1.93 -19.31
N LEU A 169 1.43 1.63 -18.01
CA LEU A 169 0.29 1.08 -17.26
C LEU A 169 -0.82 2.12 -17.06
N ARG A 170 -0.47 3.39 -16.83
CA ARG A 170 -1.44 4.49 -16.81
C ARG A 170 -2.18 4.60 -18.12
N ASP A 171 -1.47 4.55 -19.25
CA ASP A 171 -2.08 4.68 -20.58
C ASP A 171 -2.99 3.48 -20.91
N LEU A 172 -2.68 2.28 -20.42
CA LEU A 172 -3.58 1.13 -20.47
C LEU A 172 -4.83 1.35 -19.62
N TRP A 173 -4.65 1.85 -18.39
CA TRP A 173 -5.75 2.13 -17.47
C TRP A 173 -6.79 3.09 -18.06
N PHE A 174 -6.35 4.15 -18.73
CA PHE A 174 -7.26 5.11 -19.36
C PHE A 174 -7.90 4.61 -20.66
N LYS A 175 -7.50 3.46 -21.20
CA LYS A 175 -8.08 2.86 -22.40
C LYS A 175 -9.10 1.76 -22.10
N SER A 176 -9.11 1.27 -20.85
CA SER A 176 -10.06 0.26 -20.38
C SER A 176 -11.38 0.91 -19.96
#